data_b5cfd0469cdf4b6681129b08a9e057f9
#
_entry.id   b5cfd0469cdf4b6681129b08a9e057f9
#
_cell.length_a   1.000
_cell.length_b   1.000
_cell.length_c   1.000
_cell.angle_alpha   90.00
_cell.angle_beta   90.00
_cell.angle_gamma   90.00
#
_symmetry.space_group_name_H-M   'P 1'
#
loop_
_entity.id
_entity.type
_entity.pdbx_description
1 polymer ?
#
loop_
_entity_poly.entity_id
_entity_poly.type
_entity_poly.pdbx_seq_one_letter_code
_entity_poly.pdbx_strand_id
1 'polypeptide(L)'
;QVAEILSKTCELVFVDFAKGTRFEQMINEKFPDSSKILLKGRSFFFPFKYLNWLLDLVVLTCFFPGNLGKIKYHVTKQTLIYVTTKKGLLYAYMMKVIYGVPFIYHAHLVENTKSIFYFLYRSCLKKAEMSLCVSKAVYDTIKLPNKILLYNPNINNKGFKGRKNRDKFVVAAMGSLIKIKGFEYYIKAADKTSEKLPIEFRLYGEGPLHDTLETLSNGKVKFMGFSENIMNELYESIDIVVVPTIIPEALPLVLVEAKSVGIPAIVTNLGGQAEIIRNGIDGFLVPVGDFFSIKQYIEMMVKDKVLYNKLAEESYQSVSLFDYDLFKSTILKIFIV
;
A
#
# COMPACT_ATOMS: atom_id res chain seq x y z
N GLN A 1 -5.22 9.29 6.96
CA GLN A 1 -6.63 8.90 7.03
C GLN A 1 -7.07 8.67 8.48
N VAL A 2 -6.56 7.63 9.19
CA VAL A 2 -6.96 7.37 10.60
C VAL A 2 -6.72 8.59 11.49
N ALA A 3 -5.53 9.21 11.39
CA ALA A 3 -5.22 10.42 12.14
C ALA A 3 -6.15 11.59 11.81
N GLU A 4 -6.52 11.79 10.55
CA GLU A 4 -7.48 12.83 10.13
C GLU A 4 -8.89 12.60 10.70
N ILE A 5 -9.31 11.33 10.83
CA ILE A 5 -10.59 11.00 11.47
C ILE A 5 -10.53 11.29 12.97
N LEU A 6 -9.47 10.85 13.64
CA LEU A 6 -9.34 10.92 15.10
C LEU A 6 -8.97 12.32 15.61
N SER A 7 -8.31 13.17 14.81
CA SER A 7 -7.93 14.54 15.21
C SER A 7 -9.12 15.43 15.57
N LYS A 8 -10.32 15.05 15.15
CA LYS A 8 -11.57 15.78 15.49
C LYS A 8 -12.11 15.46 16.87
N THR A 9 -11.64 14.38 17.50
CA THR A 9 -12.19 13.85 18.75
C THR A 9 -11.14 13.48 19.78
N CYS A 10 -9.88 13.34 19.37
CA CYS A 10 -8.76 12.90 20.21
C CYS A 10 -7.56 13.83 20.05
N GLU A 11 -6.84 14.04 21.15
CA GLU A 11 -5.51 14.62 21.08
C GLU A 11 -4.55 13.60 20.47
N LEU A 12 -3.79 14.02 19.44
CA LEU A 12 -2.87 13.16 18.73
C LEU A 12 -1.42 13.45 19.12
N VAL A 13 -0.68 12.40 19.46
CA VAL A 13 0.77 12.45 19.65
C VAL A 13 1.43 11.54 18.61
N PHE A 14 2.25 12.11 17.73
CA PHE A 14 2.95 11.36 16.68
C PHE A 14 4.33 10.91 17.14
N VAL A 15 4.66 9.66 16.87
CA VAL A 15 5.94 9.06 17.23
C VAL A 15 6.66 8.60 15.98
N ASP A 16 7.88 9.13 15.73
CA ASP A 16 8.73 8.75 14.60
C ASP A 16 10.14 8.36 15.06
N PHE A 17 10.85 7.59 14.24
CA PHE A 17 12.20 7.07 14.50
C PHE A 17 13.28 7.80 13.69
N ALA A 18 12.93 8.71 12.81
CA ALA A 18 13.89 9.42 11.97
C ALA A 18 13.46 10.88 11.71
N LYS A 19 14.43 11.80 11.70
CA LYS A 19 14.26 13.21 11.31
C LYS A 19 14.26 13.36 9.79
N GLY A 20 13.56 14.38 9.29
CA GLY A 20 13.55 14.75 7.87
C GLY A 20 12.78 13.76 6.99
N THR A 21 11.94 12.93 7.58
CA THR A 21 11.12 11.97 6.83
C THR A 21 9.96 12.66 6.13
N ARG A 22 9.49 12.08 5.03
CA ARG A 22 8.25 12.52 4.38
C ARG A 22 7.04 12.43 5.34
N PHE A 23 7.07 11.48 6.27
CA PHE A 23 6.07 11.37 7.33
C PHE A 23 6.09 12.60 8.25
N GLU A 24 7.27 13.03 8.71
CA GLU A 24 7.42 14.23 9.53
C GLU A 24 6.94 15.49 8.79
N GLN A 25 7.28 15.64 7.51
CA GLN A 25 6.80 16.74 6.66
C GLN A 25 5.27 16.76 6.58
N MET A 26 4.67 15.62 6.26
CA MET A 26 3.21 15.47 6.18
C MET A 26 2.51 15.81 7.52
N ILE A 27 3.10 15.41 8.66
CA ILE A 27 2.54 15.74 9.98
C ILE A 27 2.64 17.23 10.26
N ASN A 28 3.76 17.87 9.90
CA ASN A 28 3.92 19.32 10.06
C ASN A 28 2.88 20.12 9.25
N GLU A 29 2.56 19.64 8.06
CA GLU A 29 1.57 20.28 7.18
C GLU A 29 0.14 20.08 7.65
N LYS A 30 -0.23 18.83 7.99
CA LYS A 30 -1.63 18.46 8.29
C LYS A 30 -2.03 18.61 9.75
N PHE A 31 -1.07 18.52 10.68
CA PHE A 31 -1.30 18.53 12.13
C PHE A 31 -0.25 19.42 12.82
N PRO A 32 -0.18 20.72 12.51
CA PRO A 32 0.87 21.62 13.03
C PRO A 32 0.91 21.69 14.55
N ASP A 33 -0.27 21.66 15.20
CA ASP A 33 -0.42 21.80 16.65
C ASP A 33 -0.26 20.48 17.43
N SER A 34 -0.06 19.35 16.75
CA SER A 34 0.07 18.06 17.40
C SER A 34 1.44 17.88 18.05
N SER A 35 1.48 17.22 19.22
CA SER A 35 2.73 16.82 19.87
C SER A 35 3.49 15.79 19.04
N LYS A 36 4.82 15.93 18.96
CA LYS A 36 5.70 15.04 18.19
C LYS A 36 6.82 14.51 19.06
N ILE A 37 6.99 13.19 19.07
CA ILE A 37 8.06 12.51 19.78
C ILE A 37 9.02 11.91 18.77
N LEU A 38 10.25 12.41 18.74
CA LEU A 38 11.32 11.79 17.99
C LEU A 38 12.07 10.79 18.86
N LEU A 39 11.95 9.52 18.52
CA LEU A 39 12.69 8.45 19.17
C LEU A 39 14.09 8.32 18.57
N LYS A 40 15.05 7.94 19.42
CA LYS A 40 16.39 7.62 18.92
C LYS A 40 16.33 6.33 18.11
N GLY A 41 16.71 6.42 16.86
CA GLY A 41 16.76 5.32 15.91
C GLY A 41 18.03 5.42 15.05
N ARG A 42 18.16 4.51 14.11
CA ARG A 42 19.28 4.49 13.17
C ARG A 42 18.88 5.19 11.87
N SER A 43 19.70 6.18 11.46
CA SER A 43 19.56 6.90 10.19
C SER A 43 20.41 6.31 9.04
N PHE A 44 21.26 5.31 9.35
CA PHE A 44 22.20 4.72 8.40
C PHE A 44 21.91 3.25 8.15
N PHE A 45 21.92 2.80 6.86
CA PHE A 45 21.63 1.44 6.44
C PHE A 45 22.80 0.85 5.64
N PHE A 46 23.13 -0.41 5.91
CA PHE A 46 24.08 -1.18 5.13
C PHE A 46 23.39 -2.00 4.04
N PRO A 47 24.07 -2.35 2.95
CA PRO A 47 23.49 -3.18 1.90
C PRO A 47 23.13 -4.61 2.35
N PHE A 48 23.64 -5.06 3.49
CA PHE A 48 23.42 -6.41 4.01
C PHE A 48 22.24 -6.46 4.98
N LYS A 49 21.19 -7.19 4.60
CA LYS A 49 19.93 -7.30 5.37
C LYS A 49 20.12 -7.78 6.81
N TYR A 50 20.97 -8.80 7.04
CA TYR A 50 21.22 -9.35 8.37
C TYR A 50 22.00 -8.40 9.28
N LEU A 51 22.97 -7.67 8.72
CA LEU A 51 23.73 -6.67 9.46
C LEU A 51 22.83 -5.50 9.88
N ASN A 52 21.94 -5.07 9.01
CA ASN A 52 20.94 -4.06 9.33
C ASN A 52 20.05 -4.50 10.48
N TRP A 53 19.59 -5.74 10.48
CA TRP A 53 18.74 -6.29 11.53
C TRP A 53 19.47 -6.36 12.87
N LEU A 54 20.72 -6.85 12.88
CA LEU A 54 21.54 -6.93 14.11
C LEU A 54 21.77 -5.54 14.71
N LEU A 55 22.12 -4.57 13.87
CA LEU A 55 22.31 -3.19 14.28
C LEU A 55 21.02 -2.53 14.77
N ASP A 56 19.88 -2.81 14.11
CA ASP A 56 18.57 -2.35 14.60
C ASP A 56 18.26 -2.92 15.98
N LEU A 57 18.62 -4.18 16.25
CA LEU A 57 18.46 -4.79 17.57
C LEU A 57 19.35 -4.11 18.63
N VAL A 58 20.63 -3.86 18.31
CA VAL A 58 21.56 -3.15 19.22
C VAL A 58 21.06 -1.73 19.49
N VAL A 59 20.69 -0.98 18.46
CA VAL A 59 20.16 0.39 18.62
C VAL A 59 18.88 0.38 19.45
N LEU A 60 18.02 -0.60 19.21
CA LEU A 60 16.78 -0.78 19.96
C LEU A 60 17.08 -1.01 21.45
N THR A 61 18.01 -1.91 21.79
CA THR A 61 18.36 -2.20 23.19
C THR A 61 19.02 -1.03 23.87
N CYS A 62 19.97 -0.34 23.22
CA CYS A 62 20.69 0.80 23.80
C CYS A 62 19.82 2.03 24.07
N PHE A 63 18.89 2.35 23.17
CA PHE A 63 18.04 3.55 23.31
C PHE A 63 16.65 3.25 23.87
N PHE A 64 16.34 1.99 24.08
CA PHE A 64 15.00 1.54 24.45
C PHE A 64 14.45 2.18 25.74
N PRO A 65 15.20 2.21 26.88
CA PRO A 65 14.67 2.81 28.10
C PRO A 65 14.36 4.31 27.95
N GLY A 66 15.25 5.06 27.30
CA GLY A 66 15.07 6.49 27.08
C GLY A 66 13.91 6.78 26.11
N ASN A 67 13.71 5.95 25.08
CA ASN A 67 12.60 6.06 24.16
C ASN A 67 11.26 5.74 24.85
N LEU A 68 11.22 4.72 25.70
CA LEU A 68 10.02 4.40 26.49
C LEU A 68 9.66 5.54 27.45
N GLY A 69 10.66 6.15 28.11
CA GLY A 69 10.46 7.30 29.00
C GLY A 69 9.83 8.49 28.27
N LYS A 70 10.26 8.78 27.05
CA LYS A 70 9.67 9.84 26.21
C LYS A 70 8.21 9.55 25.89
N ILE A 71 7.87 8.31 25.51
CA ILE A 71 6.49 7.92 25.21
C ILE A 71 5.65 8.01 26.51
N LYS A 72 6.17 7.48 27.62
CA LYS A 72 5.46 7.48 28.90
C LYS A 72 5.06 8.87 29.37
N TYR A 73 5.86 9.90 29.10
CA TYR A 73 5.56 11.28 29.47
C TYR A 73 4.23 11.78 28.92
N HIS A 74 3.82 11.27 27.74
CA HIS A 74 2.56 11.63 27.08
C HIS A 74 1.39 10.67 27.39
N VAL A 75 1.61 9.67 28.27
CA VAL A 75 0.59 8.67 28.59
C VAL A 75 -0.32 9.16 29.71
N THR A 76 -1.61 9.13 29.48
CA THR A 76 -2.68 9.32 30.45
C THR A 76 -3.47 8.00 30.64
N LYS A 77 -4.45 7.98 31.55
CA LYS A 77 -5.34 6.83 31.75
C LYS A 77 -6.21 6.51 30.51
N GLN A 78 -6.41 7.48 29.64
CA GLN A 78 -7.22 7.36 28.42
C GLN A 78 -6.37 7.16 27.15
N THR A 79 -5.06 6.98 27.30
CA THR A 79 -4.16 6.81 26.15
C THR A 79 -4.34 5.45 25.51
N LEU A 80 -4.53 5.44 24.19
CA LEU A 80 -4.50 4.26 23.33
C LEU A 80 -3.40 4.43 22.29
N ILE A 81 -2.51 3.44 22.15
CA ILE A 81 -1.44 3.47 21.16
C ILE A 81 -1.93 2.84 19.86
N TYR A 82 -1.86 3.59 18.76
CA TYR A 82 -2.13 3.09 17.40
C TYR A 82 -0.82 2.86 16.66
N VAL A 83 -0.62 1.65 16.17
CA VAL A 83 0.67 1.20 15.61
C VAL A 83 0.51 0.67 14.21
N THR A 84 1.37 1.13 13.28
CA THR A 84 1.36 0.73 11.87
C THR A 84 2.65 0.02 11.43
N THR A 85 3.69 0.01 12.28
CA THR A 85 5.00 -0.54 11.94
C THR A 85 5.46 -1.61 12.92
N LYS A 86 6.30 -2.55 12.45
CA LYS A 86 6.87 -3.59 13.32
C LYS A 86 7.76 -3.04 14.43
N LYS A 87 8.50 -1.96 14.16
CA LYS A 87 9.31 -1.30 15.20
C LYS A 87 8.41 -0.68 16.26
N GLY A 88 7.37 0.04 15.85
CA GLY A 88 6.36 0.60 16.75
C GLY A 88 5.65 -0.46 17.58
N LEU A 89 5.36 -1.62 16.99
CA LEU A 89 4.71 -2.73 17.70
C LEU A 89 5.50 -3.20 18.93
N LEU A 90 6.82 -3.26 18.85
CA LEU A 90 7.62 -3.64 20.01
C LEU A 90 7.52 -2.62 21.13
N TYR A 91 7.57 -1.31 20.81
CA TYR A 91 7.39 -0.26 21.82
C TYR A 91 5.99 -0.30 22.43
N ALA A 92 4.95 -0.47 21.61
CA ALA A 92 3.58 -0.60 22.10
C ALA A 92 3.39 -1.83 23.00
N TYR A 93 3.97 -2.97 22.62
CA TYR A 93 3.99 -4.16 23.46
C TYR A 93 4.63 -3.90 24.84
N MET A 94 5.78 -3.25 24.87
CA MET A 94 6.46 -2.92 26.14
C MET A 94 5.68 -1.89 26.95
N MET A 95 5.06 -0.90 26.31
CA MET A 95 4.15 0.04 26.98
C MET A 95 2.96 -0.69 27.62
N LYS A 96 2.42 -1.70 26.94
CA LYS A 96 1.35 -2.55 27.51
C LYS A 96 1.83 -3.39 28.68
N VAL A 97 3.00 -4.03 28.57
CA VAL A 97 3.53 -4.92 29.61
C VAL A 97 3.97 -4.15 30.85
N ILE A 98 4.65 -3.02 30.68
CA ILE A 98 5.26 -2.26 31.80
C ILE A 98 4.28 -1.27 32.42
N TYR A 99 3.46 -0.61 31.60
CA TYR A 99 2.62 0.51 32.04
C TYR A 99 1.12 0.26 31.86
N GLY A 100 0.71 -0.90 31.33
CA GLY A 100 -0.70 -1.25 31.13
C GLY A 100 -1.37 -0.52 29.97
N VAL A 101 -0.64 0.26 29.15
CA VAL A 101 -1.20 1.09 28.07
C VAL A 101 -1.73 0.21 26.95
N PRO A 102 -3.04 0.29 26.61
CA PRO A 102 -3.60 -0.49 25.52
C PRO A 102 -3.06 -0.06 24.15
N PHE A 103 -3.04 -0.99 23.19
CA PHE A 103 -2.65 -0.66 21.83
C PHE A 103 -3.43 -1.45 20.78
N ILE A 104 -3.59 -0.83 19.61
CA ILE A 104 -4.16 -1.42 18.39
C ILE A 104 -3.06 -1.48 17.32
N TYR A 105 -2.97 -2.60 16.63
CA TYR A 105 -2.02 -2.77 15.52
C TYR A 105 -2.76 -2.76 14.18
N HIS A 106 -2.38 -1.83 13.28
CA HIS A 106 -2.87 -1.80 11.91
C HIS A 106 -1.85 -2.44 10.98
N ALA A 107 -2.17 -3.63 10.49
CA ALA A 107 -1.28 -4.46 9.70
C ALA A 107 -1.36 -4.10 8.22
N HIS A 108 -0.26 -3.58 7.69
CA HIS A 108 -0.09 -3.17 6.29
C HIS A 108 0.83 -4.09 5.48
N LEU A 109 1.21 -5.25 6.01
CA LEU A 109 2.13 -6.18 5.35
C LEU A 109 1.60 -7.60 5.44
N VAL A 110 1.73 -8.34 4.35
CA VAL A 110 1.56 -9.81 4.35
C VAL A 110 2.76 -10.42 5.05
N GLU A 111 2.51 -11.17 6.13
CA GLU A 111 3.58 -11.71 6.97
C GLU A 111 4.09 -13.05 6.44
N ASN A 112 5.42 -13.21 6.46
CA ASN A 112 6.02 -14.51 6.24
C ASN A 112 5.91 -15.36 7.53
N THR A 113 4.87 -16.18 7.61
CA THR A 113 4.57 -17.03 8.78
C THR A 113 5.61 -18.13 9.03
N LYS A 114 6.50 -18.40 8.08
CA LYS A 114 7.60 -19.37 8.22
C LYS A 114 8.87 -18.73 8.82
N SER A 115 8.92 -17.42 9.00
CA SER A 115 10.07 -16.74 9.60
C SER A 115 10.10 -16.95 11.12
N ILE A 116 11.29 -17.22 11.69
CA ILE A 116 11.49 -17.28 13.15
C ILE A 116 11.05 -15.96 13.83
N PHE A 117 11.20 -14.82 13.14
CA PHE A 117 10.76 -13.53 13.65
C PHE A 117 9.25 -13.38 13.71
N TYR A 118 8.49 -14.22 12.97
CA TYR A 118 7.05 -14.25 13.06
C TYR A 118 6.57 -14.70 14.44
N PHE A 119 7.31 -15.59 15.11
CA PHE A 119 6.98 -16.00 16.47
C PHE A 119 7.04 -14.85 17.48
N LEU A 120 8.12 -14.04 17.43
CA LEU A 120 8.28 -12.85 18.27
C LEU A 120 7.20 -11.80 17.95
N TYR A 121 6.99 -11.54 16.67
CA TYR A 121 5.95 -10.64 16.20
C TYR A 121 4.56 -11.08 16.70
N ARG A 122 4.22 -12.35 16.55
CA ARG A 122 2.96 -12.93 17.03
C ARG A 122 2.82 -12.80 18.55
N SER A 123 3.90 -12.94 19.30
CA SER A 123 3.89 -12.78 20.77
C SER A 123 3.57 -11.36 21.19
N CYS A 124 4.10 -10.36 20.46
CA CYS A 124 3.73 -8.97 20.67
C CYS A 124 2.25 -8.72 20.34
N LEU A 125 1.77 -9.25 19.21
CA LEU A 125 0.39 -9.08 18.77
C LEU A 125 -0.65 -9.69 19.72
N LYS A 126 -0.31 -10.76 20.45
CA LYS A 126 -1.21 -11.37 21.46
C LYS A 126 -1.62 -10.39 22.58
N LYS A 127 -0.88 -9.32 22.78
CA LYS A 127 -1.16 -8.28 23.77
C LYS A 127 -1.89 -7.07 23.20
N ALA A 128 -2.09 -7.02 21.88
CA ALA A 128 -2.91 -5.99 21.25
C ALA A 128 -4.39 -6.19 21.63
N GLU A 129 -5.10 -5.11 21.84
CA GLU A 129 -6.57 -5.14 22.02
C GLU A 129 -7.22 -5.65 20.73
N MET A 130 -6.68 -5.23 19.58
CA MET A 130 -7.17 -5.59 18.26
C MET A 130 -6.09 -5.47 17.19
N SER A 131 -6.21 -6.24 16.12
CA SER A 131 -5.44 -6.09 14.89
C SER A 131 -6.36 -5.70 13.73
N LEU A 132 -6.10 -4.55 13.08
CA LEU A 132 -6.78 -4.12 11.87
C LEU A 132 -5.99 -4.63 10.68
N CYS A 133 -6.63 -5.34 9.75
CA CYS A 133 -5.97 -5.94 8.59
C CYS A 133 -6.47 -5.27 7.32
N VAL A 134 -5.58 -4.69 6.53
CA VAL A 134 -5.93 -3.92 5.33
C VAL A 134 -6.42 -4.77 4.16
N SER A 135 -6.29 -6.10 4.23
CA SER A 135 -6.75 -7.05 3.22
C SER A 135 -6.93 -8.44 3.84
N LYS A 136 -7.64 -9.31 3.13
CA LYS A 136 -7.79 -10.71 3.50
C LYS A 136 -6.44 -11.43 3.49
N ALA A 137 -5.56 -11.12 2.53
CA ALA A 137 -4.20 -11.65 2.49
C ALA A 137 -3.43 -11.33 3.77
N VAL A 138 -3.54 -10.12 4.31
CA VAL A 138 -2.96 -9.75 5.62
C VAL A 138 -3.69 -10.46 6.76
N TYR A 139 -5.03 -10.44 6.73
CA TYR A 139 -5.88 -11.07 7.74
C TYR A 139 -5.56 -12.55 7.94
N ASP A 140 -5.33 -13.29 6.86
CA ASP A 140 -5.05 -14.73 6.90
C ASP A 140 -3.65 -15.06 7.48
N THR A 141 -2.71 -14.11 7.44
CA THR A 141 -1.38 -14.26 8.05
C THR A 141 -1.36 -13.99 9.54
N ILE A 142 -2.30 -13.22 10.07
CA ILE A 142 -2.41 -12.95 11.51
C ILE A 142 -3.24 -14.06 12.17
N LYS A 143 -2.56 -14.97 12.85
CA LYS A 143 -3.19 -16.13 13.52
C LYS A 143 -3.63 -15.81 14.96
N LEU A 144 -4.49 -14.78 15.11
CA LEU A 144 -5.02 -14.32 16.40
C LEU A 144 -6.54 -14.10 16.29
N PRO A 145 -7.31 -14.27 17.40
CA PRO A 145 -8.76 -14.12 17.38
C PRO A 145 -9.21 -12.66 17.22
N ASN A 146 -8.54 -11.72 17.89
CA ASN A 146 -8.95 -10.31 17.94
C ASN A 146 -8.42 -9.55 16.72
N LYS A 147 -9.00 -9.80 15.54
CA LYS A 147 -8.65 -9.12 14.30
C LYS A 147 -9.88 -8.84 13.47
N ILE A 148 -9.86 -7.72 12.77
CA ILE A 148 -10.90 -7.34 11.81
C ILE A 148 -10.29 -7.00 10.46
N LEU A 149 -11.04 -7.28 9.41
CA LEU A 149 -10.73 -6.86 8.05
C LEU A 149 -11.24 -5.43 7.87
N LEU A 150 -10.32 -4.52 7.53
CA LEU A 150 -10.63 -3.12 7.29
C LEU A 150 -9.79 -2.62 6.11
N TYR A 151 -10.35 -2.67 4.92
CA TYR A 151 -9.69 -2.17 3.72
C TYR A 151 -9.36 -0.68 3.84
N ASN A 152 -8.20 -0.27 3.34
CA ASN A 152 -7.90 1.14 3.19
C ASN A 152 -8.93 1.80 2.25
N PRO A 153 -9.51 2.93 2.63
CA PRO A 153 -10.59 3.52 1.86
C PRO A 153 -10.08 4.25 0.62
N ASN A 154 -10.96 4.38 -0.36
CA ASN A 154 -10.81 5.36 -1.41
C ASN A 154 -11.13 6.76 -0.84
N ILE A 155 -10.19 7.69 -0.94
CA ILE A 155 -10.38 9.09 -0.51
C ILE A 155 -10.60 10.04 -1.69
N ASN A 156 -10.45 9.55 -2.90
CA ASN A 156 -10.53 10.35 -4.12
C ASN A 156 -11.81 10.01 -4.87
N ASN A 157 -12.77 10.88 -4.87
CA ASN A 157 -14.02 10.70 -5.60
C ASN A 157 -14.09 11.66 -6.79
N LYS A 158 -13.40 11.31 -7.89
CA LYS A 158 -13.53 12.04 -9.16
C LYS A 158 -14.70 11.58 -10.03
N GLY A 159 -15.40 10.53 -9.59
CA GLY A 159 -16.50 9.92 -10.33
C GLY A 159 -16.04 9.06 -11.53
N PHE A 160 -16.99 8.42 -12.18
CA PHE A 160 -16.74 7.57 -13.33
C PHE A 160 -16.19 8.39 -14.50
N LYS A 161 -15.01 7.97 -14.97
CA LYS A 161 -14.31 8.66 -16.04
C LYS A 161 -14.90 8.31 -17.43
N GLY A 162 -15.21 7.03 -17.64
CA GLY A 162 -15.34 6.47 -18.98
C GLY A 162 -14.03 6.56 -19.78
N ARG A 163 -13.96 5.97 -20.95
CA ARG A 163 -12.82 6.19 -21.84
C ARG A 163 -12.93 7.55 -22.55
N LYS A 164 -11.93 8.41 -22.39
CA LYS A 164 -11.84 9.66 -23.17
C LYS A 164 -11.59 9.34 -24.65
N ASN A 165 -12.16 10.14 -25.54
CA ASN A 165 -11.96 9.97 -26.99
C ASN A 165 -10.52 10.39 -27.36
N ARG A 166 -9.62 9.41 -27.44
CA ARG A 166 -8.21 9.56 -27.79
C ARG A 166 -7.85 8.53 -28.85
N ASP A 167 -6.86 8.88 -29.68
CA ASP A 167 -6.39 7.99 -30.76
C ASP A 167 -5.73 6.72 -30.22
N LYS A 168 -5.06 6.82 -29.06
CA LYS A 168 -4.35 5.69 -28.44
C LYS A 168 -4.95 5.28 -27.10
N PHE A 169 -4.90 3.99 -26.81
CA PHE A 169 -5.05 3.47 -25.46
C PHE A 169 -3.74 3.69 -24.67
N VAL A 170 -3.87 4.18 -23.46
CA VAL A 170 -2.74 4.31 -22.55
C VAL A 170 -2.77 3.20 -21.51
N VAL A 171 -1.80 2.33 -21.58
CA VAL A 171 -1.58 1.24 -20.61
C VAL A 171 -0.47 1.68 -19.68
N ALA A 172 -0.71 1.65 -18.37
CA ALA A 172 0.27 2.11 -17.40
C ALA A 172 0.56 1.10 -16.29
N ALA A 173 1.82 1.08 -15.85
CA ALA A 173 2.22 0.46 -14.60
C ALA A 173 2.87 1.52 -13.71
N MET A 174 2.78 1.37 -12.37
CA MET A 174 3.27 2.39 -11.46
C MET A 174 3.71 1.86 -10.10
N GLY A 175 4.75 2.47 -9.53
CA GLY A 175 5.31 2.13 -8.24
C GLY A 175 6.82 2.29 -8.18
N SER A 176 7.43 1.98 -7.03
CA SER A 176 8.88 2.00 -6.88
C SER A 176 9.55 1.01 -7.85
N LEU A 177 10.57 1.45 -8.58
CA LEU A 177 11.27 0.64 -9.58
C LEU A 177 12.25 -0.34 -8.91
N ILE A 178 11.69 -1.37 -8.28
CA ILE A 178 12.39 -2.44 -7.55
C ILE A 178 11.93 -3.82 -8.05
N LYS A 179 12.77 -4.83 -7.86
CA LYS A 179 12.58 -6.19 -8.40
C LYS A 179 11.22 -6.79 -8.07
N ILE A 180 10.74 -6.60 -6.84
CA ILE A 180 9.49 -7.22 -6.38
C ILE A 180 8.24 -6.72 -7.11
N LYS A 181 8.31 -5.56 -7.79
CA LYS A 181 7.19 -5.00 -8.57
C LYS A 181 7.02 -5.65 -9.94
N GLY A 182 8.01 -6.43 -10.43
CA GLY A 182 7.88 -7.25 -11.63
C GLY A 182 7.70 -6.47 -12.93
N PHE A 183 8.14 -5.20 -12.99
CA PHE A 183 7.97 -4.35 -14.18
C PHE A 183 8.64 -4.91 -15.43
N GLU A 184 9.61 -5.81 -15.29
CA GLU A 184 10.19 -6.55 -16.40
C GLU A 184 9.14 -7.34 -17.20
N TYR A 185 8.11 -7.90 -16.54
CA TYR A 185 7.03 -8.64 -17.22
C TYR A 185 6.07 -7.70 -17.94
N TYR A 186 5.82 -6.51 -17.40
CA TYR A 186 5.08 -5.46 -18.08
C TYR A 186 5.80 -4.99 -19.35
N ILE A 187 7.11 -4.75 -19.28
CA ILE A 187 7.93 -4.35 -20.40
C ILE A 187 7.97 -5.44 -21.47
N LYS A 188 8.15 -6.72 -21.07
CA LYS A 188 8.08 -7.85 -22.02
C LYS A 188 6.72 -7.97 -22.70
N ALA A 189 5.63 -7.72 -21.98
CA ALA A 189 4.29 -7.68 -22.56
C ALA A 189 4.17 -6.55 -23.59
N ALA A 190 4.66 -5.35 -23.27
CA ALA A 190 4.69 -4.21 -24.20
C ALA A 190 5.50 -4.52 -25.47
N ASP A 191 6.69 -5.12 -25.31
CA ASP A 191 7.55 -5.53 -26.46
C ASP A 191 6.85 -6.51 -27.41
N LYS A 192 6.09 -7.45 -26.85
CA LYS A 192 5.38 -8.47 -27.65
C LYS A 192 3.99 -8.05 -28.14
N THR A 193 3.49 -6.89 -27.71
CA THR A 193 2.22 -6.34 -28.16
C THR A 193 2.31 -5.88 -29.63
N SER A 194 1.26 -6.12 -30.41
CA SER A 194 1.22 -5.78 -31.82
C SER A 194 1.38 -4.27 -32.06
N GLU A 195 2.34 -3.88 -32.88
CA GLU A 195 2.56 -2.48 -33.29
C GLU A 195 1.41 -1.86 -34.10
N LYS A 196 0.53 -2.71 -34.66
CA LYS A 196 -0.68 -2.25 -35.39
C LYS A 196 -1.75 -1.72 -34.46
N LEU A 197 -1.66 -1.99 -33.16
CA LEU A 197 -2.62 -1.49 -32.19
C LEU A 197 -2.23 -0.08 -31.71
N PRO A 198 -3.19 0.83 -31.56
CA PRO A 198 -2.93 2.18 -31.13
C PRO A 198 -2.75 2.22 -29.60
N ILE A 199 -1.61 1.75 -29.11
CA ILE A 199 -1.30 1.66 -27.68
C ILE A 199 -0.06 2.51 -27.35
N GLU A 200 -0.11 3.17 -26.22
CA GLU A 200 1.02 3.83 -25.58
C GLU A 200 1.25 3.17 -24.20
N PHE A 201 2.47 2.73 -23.95
CA PHE A 201 2.86 2.15 -22.67
C PHE A 201 3.60 3.18 -21.82
N ARG A 202 3.20 3.33 -20.54
CA ARG A 202 3.82 4.25 -19.58
C ARG A 202 4.22 3.53 -18.31
N LEU A 203 5.37 3.89 -17.73
CA LEU A 203 5.82 3.43 -16.43
C LEU A 203 6.10 4.63 -15.52
N TYR A 204 5.33 4.72 -14.44
CA TYR A 204 5.46 5.79 -13.43
C TYR A 204 6.21 5.27 -12.21
N GLY A 205 7.16 6.06 -11.73
CA GLY A 205 7.89 5.80 -10.51
C GLY A 205 9.40 5.96 -10.65
N GLU A 206 10.07 5.82 -9.53
CA GLU A 206 11.53 5.91 -9.41
C GLU A 206 12.05 4.72 -8.62
N GLY A 207 13.34 4.43 -8.78
CA GLY A 207 14.02 3.39 -8.02
C GLY A 207 15.29 2.85 -8.69
N PRO A 208 16.01 1.98 -8.00
CA PRO A 208 17.34 1.52 -8.42
C PRO A 208 17.36 0.72 -9.73
N LEU A 209 16.20 0.26 -10.22
CA LEU A 209 16.13 -0.49 -11.48
C LEU A 209 15.76 0.40 -12.67
N HIS A 210 15.70 1.72 -12.54
CA HIS A 210 15.32 2.63 -13.63
C HIS A 210 16.09 2.34 -14.92
N ASP A 211 17.40 2.46 -14.91
CA ASP A 211 18.25 2.33 -16.10
C ASP A 211 18.19 0.91 -16.71
N THR A 212 18.10 -0.11 -15.84
CA THR A 212 17.95 -1.50 -16.27
C THR A 212 16.61 -1.72 -17.01
N LEU A 213 15.52 -1.19 -16.48
CA LEU A 213 14.19 -1.33 -17.07
C LEU A 213 14.05 -0.48 -18.33
N GLU A 214 14.64 0.71 -18.37
CA GLU A 214 14.66 1.57 -19.54
C GLU A 214 15.39 0.90 -20.70
N THR A 215 16.59 0.36 -20.45
CA THR A 215 17.34 -0.42 -21.42
C THR A 215 16.54 -1.64 -21.92
N LEU A 216 15.90 -2.38 -21.01
CA LEU A 216 15.06 -3.54 -21.34
C LEU A 216 13.88 -3.14 -22.24
N SER A 217 13.32 -1.95 -22.05
CA SER A 217 12.14 -1.48 -22.79
C SER A 217 12.39 -1.19 -24.25
N ASN A 218 13.65 -0.97 -24.63
CA ASN A 218 14.06 -0.62 -26.00
C ASN A 218 13.17 0.49 -26.63
N GLY A 219 12.80 1.50 -25.82
CA GLY A 219 11.94 2.62 -26.25
C GLY A 219 10.44 2.30 -26.39
N LYS A 220 9.99 1.07 -26.11
CA LYS A 220 8.56 0.70 -26.19
C LYS A 220 7.73 1.28 -25.04
N VAL A 221 8.34 1.54 -23.88
CA VAL A 221 7.67 2.08 -22.69
C VAL A 221 8.22 3.46 -22.39
N LYS A 222 7.34 4.43 -22.21
CA LYS A 222 7.70 5.78 -21.74
C LYS A 222 7.86 5.79 -20.23
N PHE A 223 9.02 6.18 -19.75
CA PHE A 223 9.31 6.39 -18.33
C PHE A 223 8.89 7.80 -17.93
N MET A 224 7.90 7.89 -17.04
CA MET A 224 7.26 9.14 -16.68
C MET A 224 7.82 9.76 -15.39
N GLY A 225 8.75 9.05 -14.70
CA GLY A 225 9.23 9.47 -13.39
C GLY A 225 8.20 9.36 -12.29
N PHE A 226 8.46 10.01 -11.16
CA PHE A 226 7.53 10.09 -10.04
C PHE A 226 6.41 11.09 -10.35
N SER A 227 5.16 10.68 -10.16
CA SER A 227 4.01 11.59 -10.25
C SER A 227 3.52 11.95 -8.84
N GLU A 228 3.48 13.24 -8.53
CA GLU A 228 2.93 13.74 -7.25
C GLU A 228 1.41 13.56 -7.19
N ASN A 229 0.74 13.52 -8.34
CA ASN A 229 -0.70 13.40 -8.43
C ASN A 229 -1.12 12.31 -9.41
N ILE A 230 -0.87 11.06 -9.04
CA ILE A 230 -1.22 9.89 -9.86
C ILE A 230 -2.72 9.80 -10.16
N MET A 231 -3.59 10.33 -9.28
CA MET A 231 -5.03 10.38 -9.52
C MET A 231 -5.39 11.26 -10.73
N ASN A 232 -4.67 12.35 -10.96
CA ASN A 232 -4.87 13.15 -12.17
C ASN A 232 -4.45 12.35 -13.41
N GLU A 233 -3.32 11.65 -13.36
CA GLU A 233 -2.87 10.80 -14.45
C GLU A 233 -3.88 9.70 -14.77
N LEU A 234 -4.36 8.99 -13.74
CA LEU A 234 -5.41 7.98 -13.88
C LEU A 234 -6.65 8.57 -14.53
N TYR A 235 -7.13 9.69 -14.02
CA TYR A 235 -8.36 10.32 -14.52
C TYR A 235 -8.19 10.89 -15.92
N GLU A 236 -7.08 11.57 -16.22
CA GLU A 236 -6.91 12.28 -17.49
C GLU A 236 -6.40 11.42 -18.64
N SER A 237 -5.52 10.47 -18.37
CA SER A 237 -4.72 9.90 -19.43
C SER A 237 -4.61 8.37 -19.48
N ILE A 238 -4.87 7.63 -18.40
CA ILE A 238 -4.65 6.18 -18.36
C ILE A 238 -5.95 5.41 -18.63
N ASP A 239 -5.89 4.36 -19.44
CA ASP A 239 -7.04 3.52 -19.77
C ASP A 239 -6.97 2.12 -19.13
N ILE A 240 -5.78 1.57 -18.95
CA ILE A 240 -5.57 0.24 -18.36
C ILE A 240 -4.41 0.33 -17.36
N VAL A 241 -4.58 -0.24 -16.18
CA VAL A 241 -3.51 -0.37 -15.17
C VAL A 241 -3.00 -1.80 -15.12
N VAL A 242 -1.65 -1.97 -15.07
CA VAL A 242 -1.01 -3.28 -14.91
C VAL A 242 -0.21 -3.30 -13.62
N VAL A 243 -0.46 -4.31 -12.75
CA VAL A 243 0.28 -4.53 -11.50
C VAL A 243 0.89 -5.93 -11.53
N PRO A 244 2.12 -6.08 -12.09
CA PRO A 244 2.74 -7.37 -12.37
C PRO A 244 3.62 -7.87 -11.22
N THR A 245 3.34 -7.49 -10.00
CA THR A 245 4.17 -7.77 -8.81
C THR A 245 4.42 -9.28 -8.63
N ILE A 246 5.62 -9.64 -8.16
CA ILE A 246 6.05 -11.05 -8.01
C ILE A 246 6.04 -11.55 -6.57
N ILE A 247 5.61 -10.70 -5.63
CA ILE A 247 5.40 -11.07 -4.22
C ILE A 247 4.01 -10.61 -3.77
N PRO A 248 3.44 -11.23 -2.71
CA PRO A 248 2.17 -10.76 -2.17
C PRO A 248 2.27 -9.33 -1.64
N GLU A 249 1.46 -8.43 -2.18
CA GLU A 249 1.25 -7.11 -1.60
C GLU A 249 0.05 -7.13 -0.64
N ALA A 250 0.06 -6.24 0.34
CA ALA A 250 -1.04 -6.16 1.29
C ALA A 250 -2.32 -5.60 0.63
N LEU A 251 -2.22 -4.40 0.09
CA LEU A 251 -3.31 -3.74 -0.66
C LEU A 251 -2.70 -2.63 -1.54
N PRO A 252 -2.49 -2.86 -2.84
CA PRO A 252 -2.00 -1.82 -3.75
C PRO A 252 -3.04 -0.71 -3.93
N LEU A 253 -2.81 0.45 -3.32
CA LEU A 253 -3.77 1.57 -3.37
C LEU A 253 -4.06 2.04 -4.78
N VAL A 254 -3.08 1.95 -5.68
CA VAL A 254 -3.26 2.31 -7.09
C VAL A 254 -4.40 1.53 -7.79
N LEU A 255 -4.68 0.30 -7.35
CA LEU A 255 -5.82 -0.46 -7.88
C LEU A 255 -7.15 0.08 -7.36
N VAL A 256 -7.20 0.51 -6.10
CA VAL A 256 -8.39 1.15 -5.51
C VAL A 256 -8.63 2.50 -6.20
N GLU A 257 -7.57 3.26 -6.42
CA GLU A 257 -7.58 4.54 -7.14
C GLU A 257 -8.04 4.37 -8.60
N ALA A 258 -7.51 3.37 -9.32
CA ALA A 258 -7.92 3.06 -10.68
C ALA A 258 -9.41 2.69 -10.76
N LYS A 259 -9.88 1.83 -9.85
CA LYS A 259 -11.30 1.47 -9.74
C LYS A 259 -12.19 2.69 -9.50
N SER A 260 -11.76 3.62 -8.66
CA SER A 260 -12.54 4.81 -8.31
C SER A 260 -12.88 5.72 -9.49
N VAL A 261 -12.21 5.53 -10.60
CA VAL A 261 -12.45 6.26 -11.86
C VAL A 261 -12.83 5.34 -13.02
N GLY A 262 -13.05 4.06 -12.75
CA GLY A 262 -13.50 3.08 -13.74
C GLY A 262 -12.39 2.61 -14.68
N ILE A 263 -11.17 2.45 -14.22
CA ILE A 263 -10.08 1.90 -15.02
C ILE A 263 -9.94 0.40 -14.71
N PRO A 264 -10.12 -0.49 -15.69
CA PRO A 264 -9.88 -1.91 -15.52
C PRO A 264 -8.37 -2.19 -15.34
N ALA A 265 -8.06 -3.25 -14.59
CA ALA A 265 -6.68 -3.59 -14.31
C ALA A 265 -6.35 -5.04 -14.68
N ILE A 266 -5.07 -5.28 -15.00
CA ILE A 266 -4.47 -6.61 -15.14
C ILE A 266 -3.48 -6.78 -14.00
N VAL A 267 -3.70 -7.76 -13.14
CA VAL A 267 -2.88 -7.92 -11.94
C VAL A 267 -2.44 -9.37 -11.75
N THR A 268 -1.31 -9.56 -11.11
CA THR A 268 -0.86 -10.88 -10.73
C THR A 268 -1.79 -11.49 -9.68
N ASN A 269 -2.21 -12.74 -9.85
CA ASN A 269 -3.07 -13.47 -8.91
C ASN A 269 -2.30 -13.83 -7.64
N LEU A 270 -2.04 -12.84 -6.78
CA LEU A 270 -1.18 -12.96 -5.62
C LEU A 270 -1.50 -11.90 -4.57
N GLY A 271 -1.60 -12.30 -3.28
CA GLY A 271 -1.79 -11.36 -2.18
C GLY A 271 -3.06 -10.52 -2.26
N GLY A 272 -3.03 -9.32 -1.68
CA GLY A 272 -4.17 -8.42 -1.62
C GLY A 272 -4.60 -7.82 -2.96
N GLN A 273 -3.71 -7.78 -3.98
CA GLN A 273 -4.12 -7.33 -5.31
C GLN A 273 -5.15 -8.24 -5.96
N ALA A 274 -5.07 -9.56 -5.71
CA ALA A 274 -6.04 -10.52 -6.22
C ALA A 274 -7.44 -10.37 -5.59
N GLU A 275 -7.54 -9.75 -4.42
CA GLU A 275 -8.82 -9.50 -3.75
C GLU A 275 -9.58 -8.30 -4.36
N ILE A 276 -8.84 -7.38 -4.99
CA ILE A 276 -9.39 -6.15 -5.53
C ILE A 276 -10.06 -6.42 -6.87
N ILE A 277 -9.57 -7.39 -7.64
CA ILE A 277 -10.01 -7.66 -9.02
C ILE A 277 -10.86 -8.92 -9.09
N ARG A 278 -12.08 -8.79 -9.62
CA ARG A 278 -12.96 -9.90 -9.99
C ARG A 278 -12.62 -10.31 -11.42
N ASN A 279 -11.93 -11.45 -11.56
CA ASN A 279 -11.39 -11.92 -12.85
C ASN A 279 -12.48 -12.01 -13.95
N GLY A 280 -12.24 -11.34 -15.08
CA GLY A 280 -13.15 -11.26 -16.22
C GLY A 280 -14.38 -10.36 -16.02
N ILE A 281 -14.51 -9.69 -14.86
CA ILE A 281 -15.63 -8.81 -14.53
C ILE A 281 -15.18 -7.34 -14.50
N ASP A 282 -14.18 -7.01 -13.71
CA ASP A 282 -13.67 -5.63 -13.57
C ASP A 282 -12.16 -5.51 -13.84
N GLY A 283 -11.57 -6.57 -14.39
CA GLY A 283 -10.17 -6.70 -14.75
C GLY A 283 -9.78 -8.16 -14.91
N PHE A 284 -8.48 -8.43 -14.98
CA PHE A 284 -7.97 -9.78 -15.21
C PHE A 284 -6.89 -10.16 -14.18
N LEU A 285 -6.92 -11.42 -13.74
CA LEU A 285 -5.90 -12.03 -12.92
C LEU A 285 -4.98 -12.88 -13.80
N VAL A 286 -3.66 -12.71 -13.64
CA VAL A 286 -2.64 -13.47 -14.38
C VAL A 286 -1.69 -14.21 -13.42
N PRO A 287 -1.10 -15.34 -13.83
CA PRO A 287 -0.02 -15.97 -13.07
C PRO A 287 1.19 -15.05 -12.89
N VAL A 288 1.98 -15.30 -11.84
CA VAL A 288 3.24 -14.57 -11.60
C VAL A 288 4.19 -14.79 -12.78
N GLY A 289 4.69 -13.69 -13.37
CA GLY A 289 5.66 -13.74 -14.46
C GLY A 289 5.08 -14.02 -15.85
N ASP A 290 3.77 -14.19 -15.96
CA ASP A 290 3.10 -14.47 -17.24
C ASP A 290 2.82 -13.20 -18.04
N PHE A 291 3.86 -12.73 -18.73
CA PHE A 291 3.75 -11.55 -19.60
C PHE A 291 2.92 -11.82 -20.87
N PHE A 292 2.75 -13.07 -21.29
CA PHE A 292 1.89 -13.42 -22.43
C PHE A 292 0.42 -13.16 -22.11
N SER A 293 -0.07 -13.59 -20.95
CA SER A 293 -1.43 -13.28 -20.50
C SER A 293 -1.63 -11.77 -20.33
N ILE A 294 -0.64 -11.04 -19.78
CA ILE A 294 -0.70 -9.56 -19.69
C ILE A 294 -0.91 -8.97 -21.09
N LYS A 295 -0.06 -9.33 -22.05
CA LYS A 295 -0.18 -8.91 -23.46
C LYS A 295 -1.56 -9.25 -24.03
N GLN A 296 -2.02 -10.49 -23.87
CA GLN A 296 -3.27 -10.98 -24.43
C GLN A 296 -4.47 -10.17 -23.93
N TYR A 297 -4.54 -9.91 -22.62
CA TYR A 297 -5.63 -9.12 -22.04
C TYR A 297 -5.57 -7.64 -22.42
N ILE A 298 -4.38 -7.05 -22.57
CA ILE A 298 -4.23 -5.70 -23.13
C ILE A 298 -4.81 -5.65 -24.53
N GLU A 299 -4.38 -6.54 -25.43
CA GLU A 299 -4.85 -6.57 -26.82
C GLU A 299 -6.36 -6.82 -26.92
N MET A 300 -6.90 -7.69 -26.06
CA MET A 300 -8.33 -8.00 -26.02
C MET A 300 -9.16 -6.76 -25.64
N MET A 301 -8.78 -6.04 -24.60
CA MET A 301 -9.47 -4.81 -24.20
C MET A 301 -9.34 -3.68 -25.22
N VAL A 302 -8.22 -3.60 -25.94
CA VAL A 302 -8.03 -2.57 -26.99
C VAL A 302 -8.85 -2.87 -28.24
N LYS A 303 -8.96 -4.15 -28.62
CA LYS A 303 -9.71 -4.60 -29.80
C LYS A 303 -11.22 -4.60 -29.58
N ASP A 304 -11.67 -4.93 -28.36
CA ASP A 304 -13.08 -5.03 -28.01
C ASP A 304 -13.49 -3.88 -27.07
N LYS A 305 -14.03 -2.81 -27.68
CA LYS A 305 -14.50 -1.64 -26.93
C LYS A 305 -15.72 -1.94 -26.04
N VAL A 306 -16.55 -2.92 -26.42
CA VAL A 306 -17.72 -3.31 -25.62
C VAL A 306 -17.26 -3.99 -24.35
N LEU A 307 -16.33 -4.93 -24.46
CA LEU A 307 -15.69 -5.56 -23.30
C LEU A 307 -15.00 -4.52 -22.41
N TYR A 308 -14.19 -3.62 -23.00
CA TYR A 308 -13.50 -2.58 -22.21
C TYR A 308 -14.49 -1.73 -21.41
N ASN A 309 -15.56 -1.23 -22.03
CA ASN A 309 -16.55 -0.39 -21.36
C ASN A 309 -17.27 -1.15 -20.23
N LYS A 310 -17.60 -2.42 -20.44
CA LYS A 310 -18.19 -3.28 -19.41
C LYS A 310 -17.25 -3.44 -18.22
N LEU A 311 -15.97 -3.77 -18.46
CA LEU A 311 -14.97 -3.90 -17.41
C LEU A 311 -14.76 -2.58 -16.64
N ALA A 312 -14.77 -1.46 -17.35
CA ALA A 312 -14.61 -0.12 -16.77
C ALA A 312 -15.79 0.24 -15.84
N GLU A 313 -17.01 0.00 -16.28
CA GLU A 313 -18.20 0.23 -15.46
C GLU A 313 -18.25 -0.66 -14.24
N GLU A 314 -18.01 -1.95 -14.38
CA GLU A 314 -17.93 -2.91 -13.28
C GLU A 314 -16.80 -2.57 -12.30
N SER A 315 -15.67 -2.08 -12.81
CA SER A 315 -14.55 -1.57 -11.99
C SER A 315 -15.02 -0.43 -11.10
N TYR A 316 -15.71 0.56 -11.66
CA TYR A 316 -16.24 1.70 -10.92
C TYR A 316 -17.29 1.28 -9.87
N GLN A 317 -18.23 0.42 -10.22
CA GLN A 317 -19.27 -0.05 -9.30
C GLN A 317 -18.70 -0.79 -8.08
N SER A 318 -17.62 -1.54 -8.28
CA SER A 318 -17.02 -2.34 -7.21
C SER A 318 -16.16 -1.53 -6.22
N VAL A 319 -15.96 -0.23 -6.43
CA VAL A 319 -15.22 0.64 -5.50
C VAL A 319 -15.91 0.81 -4.15
N SER A 320 -17.21 0.51 -4.07
CA SER A 320 -17.99 0.56 -2.82
C SER A 320 -17.41 -0.28 -1.67
N LEU A 321 -16.62 -1.33 -1.97
CA LEU A 321 -15.88 -2.09 -0.96
C LEU A 321 -14.83 -1.23 -0.21
N PHE A 322 -14.41 -0.12 -0.79
CA PHE A 322 -13.41 0.81 -0.27
C PHE A 322 -14.04 2.14 0.14
N ASP A 323 -15.29 2.09 0.58
CA ASP A 323 -16.04 3.28 0.98
C ASP A 323 -15.43 3.99 2.18
N TYR A 324 -15.26 5.32 2.07
CA TYR A 324 -14.64 6.13 3.12
C TYR A 324 -15.53 6.27 4.35
N ASP A 325 -16.83 6.38 4.21
CA ASP A 325 -17.73 6.57 5.34
C ASP A 325 -17.89 5.29 6.15
N LEU A 326 -17.88 4.12 5.47
CA LEU A 326 -17.80 2.83 6.13
C LEU A 326 -16.50 2.69 6.93
N PHE A 327 -15.36 3.03 6.32
CA PHE A 327 -14.06 3.02 7.01
C PHE A 327 -14.07 3.95 8.22
N LYS A 328 -14.51 5.20 8.03
CA LYS A 328 -14.60 6.23 9.08
C LYS A 328 -15.49 5.77 10.23
N SER A 329 -16.70 5.28 9.96
CA SER A 329 -17.63 4.80 10.99
C SER A 329 -17.04 3.63 11.79
N THR A 330 -16.30 2.75 11.13
CA THR A 330 -15.62 1.62 11.77
C THR A 330 -14.48 2.11 12.68
N ILE A 331 -13.65 3.03 12.23
CA ILE A 331 -12.59 3.65 13.05
C ILE A 331 -13.20 4.33 14.28
N LEU A 332 -14.25 5.15 14.10
CA LEU A 332 -14.89 5.84 15.23
C LEU A 332 -15.46 4.85 16.25
N LYS A 333 -16.09 3.77 15.82
CA LYS A 333 -16.58 2.71 16.73
C LYS A 333 -15.45 2.02 17.50
N ILE A 334 -14.27 1.88 16.94
CA ILE A 334 -13.13 1.21 17.60
C ILE A 334 -12.46 2.13 18.64
N PHE A 335 -12.42 3.44 18.39
CA PHE A 335 -11.62 4.38 19.18
C PHE A 335 -12.44 5.25 20.15
N ILE A 336 -13.75 5.35 20.00
CA ILE A 336 -14.61 6.28 20.76
C ILE A 336 -15.62 5.55 21.68
N VAL A 337 -15.48 4.25 21.84
CA VAL A 337 -16.30 3.48 22.80
C VAL A 337 -15.77 3.58 24.22
#